data_530b950db6b590e48eb9ed32ce7aef0b
#
_entry.id   530b950db6b590e48eb9ed32ce7aef0b
#
_cell.length_a   1.000
_cell.length_b   1.000
_cell.length_c   1.000
_cell.angle_alpha   90.00
_cell.angle_beta   90.00
_cell.angle_gamma   90.00
#
_symmetry.space_group_name_H-M   'P 1'
#
loop_
_entity.id
_entity.type
_entity.pdbx_description
1 polymer ?
#
loop_
_entity_poly.entity_id
_entity_poly.type
_entity_poly.pdbx_seq_one_letter_code
_entity_poly.pdbx_strand_id
1 'polypeptide(L)'
;MRIDIITLFPELLKSPFEASILKRAIASGIATVHFHDLRKFSTNKQYQVDDYPFGGGAGMVMMIEPIDRCITYLKNKRDYDAVIYLTPDGKKLNQKIANHNSTLNNIILLCGHYKGVDQRVRDHLITHEISIGDFVLSGGELAAAVFCDSIIRLIPGVLGDESSALTDSFQDDLLAPPIYTRPAKYNNWEVPEILTSGNTPKVEKWRDEMALERTKKFRPDLLQ
;
A
#
# COMPACT_ATOMS: atom_id res chain seq x y z
N MET A 1 -10.14 2.29 10.56
CA MET A 1 -8.86 1.53 10.45
C MET A 1 -7.74 2.27 11.19
N ARG A 2 -6.86 1.55 11.87
CA ARG A 2 -5.63 2.13 12.46
C ARG A 2 -4.39 1.47 11.89
N ILE A 3 -3.37 2.27 11.54
CA ILE A 3 -2.08 1.81 11.02
C ILE A 3 -0.96 2.42 11.86
N ASP A 4 -0.15 1.57 12.47
CA ASP A 4 1.03 1.94 13.22
C ASP A 4 2.28 1.57 12.40
N ILE A 5 3.04 2.56 11.93
CA ILE A 5 4.20 2.38 11.05
C ILE A 5 5.48 2.53 11.86
N ILE A 6 6.25 1.45 11.95
CA ILE A 6 7.58 1.41 12.57
C ILE A 6 8.61 1.79 11.52
N THR A 7 9.39 2.84 11.75
CA THR A 7 10.30 3.42 10.76
C THR A 7 11.52 4.04 11.42
N LEU A 8 12.61 4.20 10.67
CA LEU A 8 13.78 4.99 11.06
C LEU A 8 13.67 6.47 10.66
N PHE A 9 12.75 6.78 9.73
CA PHE A 9 12.62 8.11 9.15
C PHE A 9 11.15 8.56 9.08
N PRO A 10 10.52 8.88 10.22
CA PRO A 10 9.12 9.34 10.26
C PRO A 10 8.84 10.53 9.33
N GLU A 11 9.84 11.39 9.13
CA GLU A 11 9.71 12.59 8.28
C GLU A 11 9.43 12.27 6.80
N LEU A 12 9.96 11.12 6.29
CA LEU A 12 9.69 10.68 4.91
C LEU A 12 8.23 10.32 4.66
N LEU A 13 7.50 9.97 5.73
CA LEU A 13 6.10 9.57 5.64
C LEU A 13 5.12 10.74 5.76
N LYS A 14 5.53 11.91 6.25
CA LYS A 14 4.59 13.02 6.49
C LYS A 14 3.88 13.47 5.22
N SER A 15 4.64 13.78 4.17
CA SER A 15 4.08 14.38 2.95
C SER A 15 2.95 13.57 2.29
N PRO A 16 3.05 12.24 2.08
CA PRO A 16 1.95 11.45 1.50
C PRO A 16 0.66 11.50 2.35
N PHE A 17 0.79 11.53 3.67
CA PHE A 17 -0.37 11.51 4.58
C PHE A 17 -0.96 12.89 4.87
N GLU A 18 -0.27 13.97 4.50
CA GLU A 18 -0.71 15.35 4.68
C GLU A 18 -1.38 15.93 3.42
N ALA A 19 -1.60 15.11 2.38
CA ALA A 19 -2.17 15.55 1.12
C ALA A 19 -3.36 14.69 0.67
N SER A 20 -4.22 15.27 -0.20
CA SER A 20 -5.26 14.62 -0.98
C SER A 20 -6.19 13.69 -0.17
N ILE A 21 -6.42 12.49 -0.66
CA ILE A 21 -7.38 11.49 -0.14
C ILE A 21 -6.96 11.00 1.24
N LEU A 22 -5.69 10.68 1.45
CA LEU A 22 -5.17 10.19 2.74
C LEU A 22 -5.37 11.22 3.86
N LYS A 23 -5.05 12.49 3.58
CA LYS A 23 -5.32 13.59 4.54
C LYS A 23 -6.79 13.68 4.92
N ARG A 24 -7.70 13.56 3.94
CA ARG A 24 -9.16 13.63 4.19
C ARG A 24 -9.64 12.45 5.02
N ALA A 25 -9.19 11.23 4.70
CA ALA A 25 -9.53 10.03 5.45
C ALA A 25 -9.07 10.10 6.92
N ILE A 26 -7.88 10.67 7.16
CA ILE A 26 -7.36 10.87 8.52
C ILE A 26 -8.14 11.98 9.24
N ALA A 27 -8.39 13.10 8.59
CA ALA A 27 -9.12 14.23 9.18
C ALA A 27 -10.57 13.88 9.53
N SER A 28 -11.22 13.00 8.75
CA SER A 28 -12.56 12.49 9.03
C SER A 28 -12.61 11.34 10.06
N GLY A 29 -11.46 10.86 10.54
CA GLY A 29 -11.37 9.77 11.51
C GLY A 29 -11.64 8.38 10.94
N ILE A 30 -11.81 8.23 9.62
CA ILE A 30 -11.99 6.92 8.96
C ILE A 30 -10.71 6.07 9.08
N ALA A 31 -9.56 6.71 8.94
CA ALA A 31 -8.26 6.09 9.17
C ALA A 31 -7.44 6.89 10.18
N THR A 32 -6.61 6.20 10.97
CA THR A 32 -5.60 6.83 11.84
C THR A 32 -4.25 6.21 11.53
N VAL A 33 -3.23 7.07 11.31
CA VAL A 33 -1.88 6.62 11.00
C VAL A 33 -0.91 7.20 12.03
N HIS A 34 -0.09 6.35 12.62
CA HIS A 34 0.89 6.73 13.64
C HIS A 34 2.28 6.26 13.24
N PHE A 35 3.25 7.16 13.32
CA PHE A 35 4.64 6.86 13.02
C PHE A 35 5.41 6.63 14.31
N HIS A 36 6.10 5.49 14.40
CA HIS A 36 6.93 5.10 15.52
C HIS A 36 8.39 5.10 15.11
N ASP A 37 9.15 6.08 15.60
CA ASP A 37 10.59 6.11 15.44
C ASP A 37 11.22 4.97 16.23
N LEU A 38 11.77 3.99 15.49
CA LEU A 38 12.37 2.80 16.07
C LEU A 38 13.54 3.11 17.02
N ARG A 39 14.27 4.23 16.80
CA ARG A 39 15.38 4.64 17.65
C ARG A 39 14.97 4.84 19.10
N LYS A 40 13.72 5.24 19.35
CA LYS A 40 13.16 5.41 20.70
C LYS A 40 13.02 4.11 21.50
N PHE A 41 13.11 2.97 20.82
CA PHE A 41 13.04 1.62 21.42
C PHE A 41 14.41 0.97 21.60
N SER A 42 15.48 1.64 21.20
CA SER A 42 16.84 1.23 21.52
C SER A 42 17.17 1.51 22.99
N THR A 43 17.91 0.62 23.62
CA THR A 43 18.36 0.78 25.02
C THR A 43 19.76 1.31 25.13
N ASN A 44 20.50 1.42 24.03
CA ASN A 44 21.82 1.99 24.08
C ASN A 44 21.79 3.53 24.06
N LYS A 45 22.86 4.15 24.57
CA LYS A 45 22.97 5.61 24.69
C LYS A 45 23.04 6.32 23.32
N GLN A 46 23.42 5.62 22.27
CA GLN A 46 23.54 6.14 20.91
C GLN A 46 22.27 5.94 20.07
N TYR A 47 21.20 5.36 20.65
CA TYR A 47 19.96 5.04 19.95
C TYR A 47 20.17 4.13 18.72
N GLN A 48 21.18 3.26 18.80
CA GLN A 48 21.54 2.33 17.74
C GLN A 48 20.43 1.29 17.53
N VAL A 49 20.13 1.00 16.27
CA VAL A 49 19.07 0.07 15.84
C VAL A 49 19.53 -0.93 14.80
N ASP A 50 20.82 -0.88 14.45
CA ASP A 50 21.47 -1.71 13.44
C ASP A 50 22.85 -2.15 13.91
N ASP A 51 23.32 -3.31 13.42
CA ASP A 51 24.63 -3.87 13.72
C ASP A 51 25.15 -4.69 12.55
N TYR A 52 26.40 -5.10 12.62
CA TYR A 52 27.03 -5.96 11.62
C TYR A 52 26.39 -7.36 11.61
N PRO A 53 26.18 -7.96 10.41
CA PRO A 53 25.63 -9.32 10.33
C PRO A 53 26.61 -10.35 10.89
N PHE A 54 26.11 -11.35 11.57
CA PHE A 54 26.88 -12.54 11.90
C PHE A 54 27.38 -13.21 10.60
N GLY A 55 28.57 -13.74 10.61
CA GLY A 55 29.20 -14.34 9.42
C GLY A 55 29.91 -13.33 8.52
N GLY A 56 29.86 -12.04 8.86
CA GLY A 56 30.53 -10.96 8.08
C GLY A 56 29.72 -10.52 6.85
N GLY A 57 30.33 -9.70 6.04
CA GLY A 57 29.70 -9.13 4.84
C GLY A 57 29.59 -7.61 4.90
N ALA A 58 29.28 -6.98 3.77
CA ALA A 58 29.10 -5.53 3.68
C ALA A 58 27.71 -5.09 4.12
N GLY A 59 27.64 -3.98 4.85
CA GLY A 59 26.41 -3.34 5.29
C GLY A 59 25.95 -3.78 6.69
N MET A 60 24.87 -3.15 7.16
CA MET A 60 24.29 -3.34 8.50
C MET A 60 22.96 -4.08 8.38
N VAL A 61 22.46 -4.62 9.50
CA VAL A 61 21.17 -5.29 9.63
C VAL A 61 20.41 -4.66 10.79
N MET A 62 19.13 -4.42 10.64
CA MET A 62 18.30 -3.92 11.74
C MET A 62 18.20 -4.96 12.85
N MET A 63 18.49 -4.51 14.05
CA MET A 63 18.53 -5.37 15.25
C MET A 63 17.14 -5.82 15.67
N ILE A 64 17.06 -7.06 16.16
CA ILE A 64 15.79 -7.63 16.67
C ILE A 64 15.26 -6.90 17.89
N GLU A 65 16.11 -6.52 18.86
CA GLU A 65 15.67 -5.98 20.15
C GLU A 65 14.84 -4.69 20.05
N PRO A 66 15.24 -3.64 19.30
CA PRO A 66 14.41 -2.45 19.16
C PRO A 66 13.07 -2.75 18.47
N ILE A 67 13.08 -3.63 17.47
CA ILE A 67 11.88 -4.02 16.71
C ILE A 67 10.91 -4.78 17.63
N ASP A 68 11.38 -5.79 18.37
CA ASP A 68 10.56 -6.55 19.29
C ASP A 68 9.96 -5.66 20.39
N ARG A 69 10.76 -4.78 20.99
CA ARG A 69 10.26 -3.83 21.99
C ARG A 69 9.16 -2.93 21.44
N CYS A 70 9.33 -2.43 20.22
CA CYS A 70 8.32 -1.57 19.58
C CYS A 70 7.03 -2.35 19.31
N ILE A 71 7.11 -3.53 18.71
CA ILE A 71 5.95 -4.39 18.42
C ILE A 71 5.26 -4.81 19.72
N THR A 72 6.00 -5.24 20.74
CA THR A 72 5.48 -5.60 22.07
C THR A 72 4.78 -4.41 22.73
N TYR A 73 5.39 -3.23 22.71
CA TYR A 73 4.76 -2.01 23.23
C TYR A 73 3.42 -1.70 22.55
N LEU A 74 3.32 -1.90 21.23
CA LEU A 74 2.09 -1.68 20.48
C LEU A 74 1.05 -2.75 20.84
N LYS A 75 1.43 -4.02 20.83
CA LYS A 75 0.54 -5.16 21.18
C LYS A 75 0.03 -5.12 22.62
N ASN A 76 0.78 -4.57 23.54
CA ASN A 76 0.32 -4.37 24.92
C ASN A 76 -0.78 -3.28 25.06
N LYS A 77 -0.99 -2.47 24.03
CA LYS A 77 -2.02 -1.41 24.02
C LYS A 77 -3.30 -1.82 23.31
N ARG A 78 -3.23 -2.75 22.37
CA ARG A 78 -4.36 -3.24 21.58
C ARG A 78 -4.02 -4.50 20.82
N ASP A 79 -5.05 -5.21 20.36
CA ASP A 79 -4.89 -6.32 19.42
C ASP A 79 -4.65 -5.79 18.01
N TYR A 80 -3.79 -6.47 17.26
CA TYR A 80 -3.47 -6.19 15.86
C TYR A 80 -3.83 -7.39 15.00
N ASP A 81 -4.53 -7.12 13.90
CA ASP A 81 -4.93 -8.14 12.93
C ASP A 81 -3.74 -8.64 12.12
N ALA A 82 -2.75 -7.78 11.88
CA ALA A 82 -1.55 -8.12 11.13
C ALA A 82 -0.33 -7.29 11.56
N VAL A 83 0.85 -7.92 11.48
CA VAL A 83 2.18 -7.29 11.52
C VAL A 83 2.84 -7.56 10.17
N ILE A 84 2.95 -6.54 9.34
CA ILE A 84 3.38 -6.63 7.95
C ILE A 84 4.78 -6.04 7.80
N TYR A 85 5.69 -6.83 7.26
CA TYR A 85 7.02 -6.38 6.87
C TYR A 85 7.06 -6.07 5.36
N LEU A 86 7.51 -4.86 5.02
CA LEU A 86 7.65 -4.43 3.62
C LEU A 86 9.06 -4.75 3.14
N THR A 87 9.16 -5.71 2.24
CA THR A 87 10.43 -6.29 1.78
C THR A 87 10.36 -6.68 0.30
N PRO A 88 11.44 -6.56 -0.47
CA PRO A 88 11.44 -6.92 -1.90
C PRO A 88 11.10 -8.39 -2.18
N ASP A 89 11.45 -9.29 -1.27
CA ASP A 89 11.24 -10.75 -1.38
C ASP A 89 9.89 -11.23 -0.80
N GLY A 90 9.03 -10.30 -0.37
CA GLY A 90 7.67 -10.60 0.09
C GLY A 90 6.69 -10.94 -1.04
N LYS A 91 5.48 -11.32 -0.67
CA LYS A 91 4.38 -11.54 -1.63
C LYS A 91 4.05 -10.25 -2.37
N LYS A 92 4.00 -10.31 -3.70
CA LYS A 92 3.75 -9.11 -4.52
C LYS A 92 2.36 -8.53 -4.26
N LEU A 93 2.32 -7.25 -3.90
CA LEU A 93 1.09 -6.49 -3.70
C LEU A 93 0.26 -6.49 -5.00
N ASN A 94 -1.01 -6.80 -4.87
CA ASN A 94 -2.00 -6.71 -5.91
C ASN A 94 -3.34 -6.26 -5.31
N GLN A 95 -4.35 -6.02 -6.17
CA GLN A 95 -5.64 -5.51 -5.71
C GLN A 95 -6.34 -6.46 -4.72
N LYS A 96 -6.23 -7.79 -4.90
CA LYS A 96 -6.83 -8.78 -3.97
C LYS A 96 -6.22 -8.67 -2.57
N ILE A 97 -4.90 -8.47 -2.48
CA ILE A 97 -4.21 -8.24 -1.19
C ILE A 97 -4.63 -6.89 -0.61
N ALA A 98 -4.74 -5.83 -1.42
CA ALA A 98 -5.20 -4.53 -0.96
C ALA A 98 -6.64 -4.59 -0.43
N ASN A 99 -7.55 -5.24 -1.17
CA ASN A 99 -8.94 -5.45 -0.75
C ASN A 99 -9.03 -6.19 0.61
N HIS A 100 -8.26 -7.28 0.77
CA HIS A 100 -8.23 -8.01 2.04
C HIS A 100 -7.73 -7.12 3.18
N ASN A 101 -6.60 -6.43 2.98
CA ASN A 101 -6.02 -5.59 4.04
C ASN A 101 -6.88 -4.35 4.37
N SER A 102 -7.71 -3.86 3.42
CA SER A 102 -8.62 -2.74 3.68
C SER A 102 -9.73 -3.07 4.67
N THR A 103 -10.02 -4.35 4.92
CA THR A 103 -11.03 -4.81 5.88
C THR A 103 -10.49 -4.99 7.31
N LEU A 104 -9.16 -4.92 7.51
CA LEU A 104 -8.54 -5.05 8.82
C LEU A 104 -8.74 -3.78 9.66
N ASN A 105 -8.79 -3.94 10.97
CA ASN A 105 -8.99 -2.83 11.90
C ASN A 105 -7.67 -2.18 12.36
N ASN A 106 -6.68 -3.01 12.74
CA ASN A 106 -5.42 -2.56 13.31
C ASN A 106 -4.24 -3.28 12.62
N ILE A 107 -3.34 -2.53 12.02
CA ILE A 107 -2.18 -3.06 11.31
C ILE A 107 -0.90 -2.41 11.85
N ILE A 108 0.15 -3.22 12.06
CA ILE A 108 1.51 -2.74 12.21
C ILE A 108 2.22 -2.92 10.88
N LEU A 109 2.89 -1.86 10.38
CA LEU A 109 3.80 -1.92 9.23
C LEU A 109 5.23 -1.73 9.73
N LEU A 110 6.13 -2.64 9.35
CA LEU A 110 7.56 -2.51 9.57
C LEU A 110 8.27 -2.07 8.29
N CYS A 111 8.91 -0.92 8.33
CA CYS A 111 9.79 -0.43 7.26
C CYS A 111 11.20 -0.95 7.49
N GLY A 112 11.71 -1.75 6.55
CA GLY A 112 13.09 -2.21 6.57
C GLY A 112 14.07 -1.15 6.07
N HIS A 113 15.31 -1.25 6.51
CA HIS A 113 16.44 -0.46 6.04
C HIS A 113 17.71 -1.31 5.94
N TYR A 114 18.78 -0.74 5.42
CA TYR A 114 20.10 -1.39 5.30
C TYR A 114 20.04 -2.67 4.44
N LYS A 115 20.55 -3.81 4.96
CA LYS A 115 20.48 -5.12 4.32
C LYS A 115 19.18 -5.89 4.67
N GLY A 116 18.31 -5.28 5.46
CA GLY A 116 17.08 -5.88 5.96
C GLY A 116 17.04 -5.93 7.48
N VAL A 117 16.18 -6.78 8.00
CA VAL A 117 16.00 -7.01 9.43
C VAL A 117 16.60 -8.35 9.85
N ASP A 118 16.94 -8.50 11.13
CA ASP A 118 17.34 -9.80 11.69
C ASP A 118 16.28 -10.86 11.36
N GLN A 119 16.73 -12.04 10.91
CA GLN A 119 15.82 -13.10 10.44
C GLN A 119 14.82 -13.53 11.52
N ARG A 120 15.21 -13.47 12.80
CA ARG A 120 14.31 -13.79 13.93
C ARG A 120 13.10 -12.86 14.03
N VAL A 121 13.20 -11.62 13.53
CA VAL A 121 12.04 -10.72 13.39
C VAL A 121 11.05 -11.30 12.41
N ARG A 122 11.51 -11.76 11.26
CA ARG A 122 10.67 -12.36 10.22
C ARG A 122 10.01 -13.65 10.72
N ASP A 123 10.79 -14.51 11.38
CA ASP A 123 10.34 -15.83 11.83
C ASP A 123 9.32 -15.78 12.98
N HIS A 124 9.41 -14.76 13.86
CA HIS A 124 8.64 -14.76 15.11
C HIS A 124 7.70 -13.58 15.31
N LEU A 125 7.92 -12.44 14.65
CA LEU A 125 7.17 -11.22 14.93
C LEU A 125 6.27 -10.78 13.76
N ILE A 126 6.59 -11.21 12.53
CA ILE A 126 5.89 -10.83 11.31
C ILE A 126 4.81 -11.88 10.98
N THR A 127 3.64 -11.39 10.56
CA THR A 127 2.56 -12.25 10.07
C THR A 127 2.51 -12.32 8.54
N HIS A 128 2.91 -11.24 7.86
CA HIS A 128 2.90 -11.15 6.41
C HIS A 128 4.11 -10.35 5.91
N GLU A 129 4.65 -10.79 4.79
CA GLU A 129 5.70 -10.08 4.06
C GLU A 129 5.16 -9.64 2.70
N ILE A 130 5.27 -8.34 2.40
CA ILE A 130 4.69 -7.74 1.19
C ILE A 130 5.77 -6.98 0.41
N SER A 131 5.83 -7.22 -0.89
CA SER A 131 6.64 -6.50 -1.87
C SER A 131 5.76 -5.62 -2.74
N ILE A 132 6.19 -4.39 -3.02
CA ILE A 132 5.51 -3.51 -4.00
C ILE A 132 6.04 -3.70 -5.43
N GLY A 133 6.98 -4.61 -5.65
CA GLY A 133 7.54 -4.91 -6.97
C GLY A 133 8.95 -5.48 -6.90
N ASP A 134 9.44 -5.97 -8.04
CA ASP A 134 10.75 -6.61 -8.17
C ASP A 134 11.85 -5.54 -8.36
N PHE A 135 12.03 -4.69 -7.37
CA PHE A 135 13.07 -3.66 -7.30
C PHE A 135 13.40 -3.33 -5.84
N VAL A 136 14.57 -2.76 -5.61
CA VAL A 136 15.05 -2.42 -4.27
C VAL A 136 14.99 -0.91 -4.06
N LEU A 137 14.46 -0.52 -2.90
CA LEU A 137 14.46 0.85 -2.40
C LEU A 137 15.51 1.03 -1.30
N SER A 138 15.83 2.27 -0.96
CA SER A 138 16.74 2.59 0.16
C SER A 138 16.13 2.27 1.54
N GLY A 139 14.79 2.18 1.63
CA GLY A 139 14.03 1.85 2.84
C GLY A 139 12.58 1.54 2.54
N GLY A 140 11.86 1.05 3.53
CA GLY A 140 10.47 0.63 3.42
C GLY A 140 9.43 1.75 3.45
N GLU A 141 9.80 2.99 3.72
CA GLU A 141 8.86 4.10 3.94
C GLU A 141 8.00 4.42 2.72
N LEU A 142 8.60 4.47 1.53
CA LEU A 142 7.83 4.70 0.29
C LEU A 142 6.93 3.52 -0.01
N ALA A 143 7.38 2.29 0.25
CA ALA A 143 6.54 1.10 0.14
C ALA A 143 5.35 1.14 1.12
N ALA A 144 5.57 1.62 2.36
CA ALA A 144 4.51 1.83 3.34
C ALA A 144 3.49 2.87 2.87
N ALA A 145 3.94 3.97 2.27
CA ALA A 145 3.04 4.98 1.71
C ALA A 145 2.18 4.40 0.58
N VAL A 146 2.78 3.67 -0.36
CA VAL A 146 2.07 2.98 -1.46
C VAL A 146 1.05 1.97 -0.91
N PHE A 147 1.46 1.14 0.05
CA PHE A 147 0.58 0.17 0.68
C PHE A 147 -0.60 0.86 1.38
N CYS A 148 -0.35 1.88 2.19
CA CYS A 148 -1.40 2.64 2.88
C CYS A 148 -2.37 3.32 1.91
N ASP A 149 -1.87 3.94 0.84
CA ASP A 149 -2.73 4.54 -0.18
C ASP A 149 -3.64 3.49 -0.84
N SER A 150 -3.05 2.34 -1.20
CA SER A 150 -3.80 1.25 -1.85
C SER A 150 -4.93 0.67 -1.00
N ILE A 151 -4.79 0.64 0.34
CA ILE A 151 -5.81 0.07 1.24
C ILE A 151 -6.77 1.12 1.80
N ILE A 152 -6.28 2.32 2.18
CA ILE A 152 -7.12 3.35 2.80
C ILE A 152 -8.17 3.87 1.82
N ARG A 153 -7.82 4.03 0.52
CA ARG A 153 -8.77 4.47 -0.50
C ARG A 153 -9.97 3.55 -0.72
N LEU A 154 -9.85 2.27 -0.30
CA LEU A 154 -10.91 1.25 -0.41
C LEU A 154 -11.88 1.27 0.77
N ILE A 155 -11.57 1.98 1.84
CA ILE A 155 -12.45 2.06 3.00
C ILE A 155 -13.69 2.90 2.64
N PRO A 156 -14.92 2.42 2.93
CA PRO A 156 -16.13 3.19 2.68
C PRO A 156 -16.07 4.61 3.23
N GLY A 157 -16.53 5.57 2.45
CA GLY A 157 -16.53 7.00 2.81
C GLY A 157 -15.20 7.75 2.57
N VAL A 158 -14.13 7.09 2.12
CA VAL A 158 -12.86 7.74 1.77
C VAL A 158 -12.92 8.37 0.38
N LEU A 159 -13.47 7.66 -0.61
CA LEU A 159 -13.76 8.21 -1.93
C LEU A 159 -15.12 8.90 -1.94
N GLY A 160 -15.25 9.97 -2.73
CA GLY A 160 -16.52 10.71 -2.83
C GLY A 160 -17.64 9.94 -3.51
N ASP A 161 -17.29 8.93 -4.32
CA ASP A 161 -18.21 7.99 -4.93
C ASP A 161 -17.69 6.57 -4.65
N GLU A 162 -18.45 5.81 -3.87
CA GLU A 162 -18.07 4.45 -3.48
C GLU A 162 -18.00 3.49 -4.66
N SER A 163 -18.78 3.74 -5.71
CA SER A 163 -18.75 2.94 -6.94
C SER A 163 -17.45 3.13 -7.73
N SER A 164 -16.73 4.24 -7.51
CA SER A 164 -15.47 4.54 -8.19
C SER A 164 -14.40 3.47 -7.93
N ALA A 165 -14.30 2.97 -6.69
CA ALA A 165 -13.36 1.91 -6.35
C ALA A 165 -13.71 0.57 -7.03
N LEU A 166 -15.00 0.30 -7.23
CA LEU A 166 -15.47 -0.94 -7.85
C LEU A 166 -15.22 -1.00 -9.36
N THR A 167 -15.11 0.14 -10.01
CA THR A 167 -14.89 0.24 -11.48
C THR A 167 -13.41 0.45 -11.85
N ASP A 168 -12.52 0.49 -10.86
CA ASP A 168 -11.08 0.58 -11.09
C ASP A 168 -10.51 -0.72 -11.68
N SER A 169 -9.35 -0.61 -12.34
CA SER A 169 -8.61 -1.77 -12.84
C SER A 169 -8.33 -2.78 -11.73
N PHE A 170 -8.34 -4.06 -12.07
CA PHE A 170 -8.02 -5.22 -11.22
C PHE A 170 -9.08 -5.63 -10.18
N GLN A 171 -10.25 -5.00 -10.13
CA GLN A 171 -11.31 -5.45 -9.22
C GLN A 171 -11.90 -6.79 -9.69
N ASP A 172 -12.17 -6.94 -10.99
CA ASP A 172 -12.70 -8.15 -11.60
C ASP A 172 -11.67 -8.83 -12.54
N ASP A 173 -10.39 -8.74 -12.18
CA ASP A 173 -9.28 -9.22 -13.01
C ASP A 173 -9.22 -8.59 -14.41
N LEU A 174 -9.85 -7.43 -14.61
CA LEU A 174 -9.84 -6.66 -15.83
C LEU A 174 -9.15 -5.29 -15.66
N LEU A 175 -8.68 -4.73 -16.77
CA LEU A 175 -8.30 -3.33 -16.83
C LEU A 175 -9.53 -2.45 -17.04
N ALA A 176 -9.59 -1.29 -16.40
CA ALA A 176 -10.64 -0.31 -16.64
C ALA A 176 -10.73 0.08 -18.12
N PRO A 177 -11.95 0.37 -18.65
CA PRO A 177 -12.14 0.83 -20.00
C PRO A 177 -11.49 2.20 -20.24
N PRO A 178 -11.32 2.63 -21.51
CA PRO A 178 -10.85 3.98 -21.81
C PRO A 178 -11.81 5.04 -21.26
N ILE A 179 -11.24 6.09 -20.67
CA ILE A 179 -12.00 7.19 -20.09
C ILE A 179 -11.76 8.45 -20.93
N TYR A 180 -12.83 9.17 -21.22
CA TYR A 180 -12.82 10.42 -21.98
C TYR A 180 -13.45 11.55 -21.17
N THR A 181 -12.97 12.79 -21.38
CA THR A 181 -13.52 13.98 -20.78
C THR A 181 -13.78 15.06 -21.84
N ARG A 182 -14.35 16.18 -21.45
CA ARG A 182 -14.59 17.33 -22.33
C ARG A 182 -13.29 18.01 -22.77
N PRO A 183 -13.24 18.55 -23.99
CA PRO A 183 -14.28 18.62 -25.02
C PRO A 183 -14.43 17.29 -25.79
N ALA A 184 -15.62 17.03 -26.41
CA ALA A 184 -15.88 15.85 -27.18
C ALA A 184 -15.02 15.72 -28.45
N LYS A 185 -14.53 16.85 -28.96
CA LYS A 185 -13.57 16.92 -30.07
C LYS A 185 -12.43 17.84 -29.71
N TYR A 186 -11.20 17.34 -29.85
CA TYR A 186 -9.98 18.11 -29.64
C TYR A 186 -8.98 17.79 -30.77
N ASN A 187 -8.59 18.81 -31.54
CA ASN A 187 -7.91 18.61 -32.83
C ASN A 187 -8.74 17.70 -33.75
N ASN A 188 -8.16 16.59 -34.21
CA ASN A 188 -8.85 15.54 -35.02
C ASN A 188 -9.18 14.30 -34.19
N TRP A 189 -9.11 14.37 -32.87
CA TRP A 189 -9.44 13.27 -31.94
C TRP A 189 -10.84 13.47 -31.39
N GLU A 190 -11.64 12.45 -31.46
CA GLU A 190 -13.04 12.48 -31.07
C GLU A 190 -13.34 11.43 -30.00
N VAL A 191 -14.24 11.80 -29.09
CA VAL A 191 -14.82 10.85 -28.15
C VAL A 191 -15.74 9.90 -28.91
N PRO A 192 -15.71 8.58 -28.65
CA PRO A 192 -16.66 7.64 -29.27
C PRO A 192 -18.12 8.10 -29.09
N GLU A 193 -18.89 8.12 -30.19
CA GLU A 193 -20.27 8.62 -30.20
C GLU A 193 -21.17 7.91 -29.18
N ILE A 194 -20.92 6.63 -28.93
CA ILE A 194 -21.67 5.85 -27.94
C ILE A 194 -21.64 6.47 -26.56
N LEU A 195 -20.51 7.09 -26.15
CA LEU A 195 -20.35 7.71 -24.84
C LEU A 195 -21.12 9.04 -24.72
N THR A 196 -21.52 9.64 -25.83
CA THR A 196 -22.31 10.88 -25.87
C THR A 196 -23.79 10.62 -26.20
N SER A 197 -24.17 9.37 -26.44
CA SER A 197 -25.51 8.97 -26.91
C SER A 197 -26.63 9.09 -25.83
N GLY A 198 -26.27 9.16 -24.54
CA GLY A 198 -27.24 9.11 -23.43
C GLY A 198 -27.86 7.72 -23.19
N ASN A 199 -27.49 6.69 -23.96
CA ASN A 199 -28.03 5.33 -23.83
C ASN A 199 -27.18 4.50 -22.83
N THR A 200 -27.50 4.59 -21.56
CA THR A 200 -26.74 3.93 -20.47
C THR A 200 -26.48 2.44 -20.71
N PRO A 201 -27.44 1.59 -21.09
CA PRO A 201 -27.16 0.17 -21.32
C PRO A 201 -26.13 -0.08 -22.43
N LYS A 202 -26.18 0.70 -23.52
CA LYS A 202 -25.19 0.58 -24.60
C LYS A 202 -23.82 1.09 -24.20
N VAL A 203 -23.76 2.13 -23.36
CA VAL A 203 -22.50 2.65 -22.81
C VAL A 203 -21.85 1.61 -21.89
N GLU A 204 -22.62 0.96 -21.02
CA GLU A 204 -22.12 -0.11 -20.15
C GLU A 204 -21.55 -1.27 -20.94
N LYS A 205 -22.32 -1.78 -21.92
CA LYS A 205 -21.85 -2.84 -22.79
C LYS A 205 -20.55 -2.47 -23.52
N TRP A 206 -20.45 -1.25 -24.03
CA TRP A 206 -19.22 -0.76 -24.67
C TRP A 206 -18.04 -0.72 -23.70
N ARG A 207 -18.28 -0.29 -22.44
CA ARG A 207 -17.24 -0.29 -21.40
C ARG A 207 -16.71 -1.69 -21.11
N ASP A 208 -17.59 -2.67 -21.01
CA ASP A 208 -17.21 -4.06 -20.75
C ASP A 208 -16.39 -4.64 -21.92
N GLU A 209 -16.83 -4.40 -23.15
CA GLU A 209 -16.10 -4.81 -24.35
C GLU A 209 -14.71 -4.18 -24.41
N MET A 210 -14.59 -2.88 -24.14
CA MET A 210 -13.31 -2.17 -24.14
C MET A 210 -12.40 -2.58 -22.98
N ALA A 211 -12.95 -2.87 -21.82
CA ALA A 211 -12.18 -3.40 -20.68
C ALA A 211 -11.55 -4.76 -21.05
N LEU A 212 -12.33 -5.66 -21.64
CA LEU A 212 -11.85 -6.96 -22.08
C LEU A 212 -10.78 -6.86 -23.20
N GLU A 213 -11.00 -6.00 -24.19
CA GLU A 213 -10.02 -5.77 -25.27
C GLU A 213 -8.70 -5.21 -24.74
N ARG A 214 -8.78 -4.22 -23.84
CA ARG A 214 -7.59 -3.65 -23.19
C ARG A 214 -6.84 -4.69 -22.38
N THR A 215 -7.57 -5.53 -21.64
CA THR A 215 -6.97 -6.59 -20.83
C THR A 215 -6.26 -7.61 -21.72
N LYS A 216 -6.91 -8.08 -22.77
CA LYS A 216 -6.27 -8.97 -23.76
C LYS A 216 -4.99 -8.39 -24.36
N LYS A 217 -4.99 -7.09 -24.63
CA LYS A 217 -3.85 -6.40 -25.27
C LYS A 217 -2.69 -6.13 -24.33
N PHE A 218 -2.96 -5.67 -23.11
CA PHE A 218 -1.94 -5.12 -22.20
C PHE A 218 -1.62 -6.01 -21.00
N ARG A 219 -2.58 -6.83 -20.59
CA ARG A 219 -2.45 -7.70 -19.42
C ARG A 219 -3.17 -9.04 -19.64
N PRO A 220 -2.76 -9.81 -20.67
CA PRO A 220 -3.37 -11.12 -20.97
C PRO A 220 -3.20 -12.14 -19.84
N ASP A 221 -2.23 -11.90 -18.95
CA ASP A 221 -1.99 -12.68 -17.74
C ASP A 221 -3.15 -12.66 -16.73
N LEU A 222 -4.00 -11.64 -16.75
CA LEU A 222 -5.17 -11.53 -15.88
C LEU A 222 -6.34 -12.42 -16.31
N LEU A 223 -6.32 -12.95 -17.54
CA LEU A 223 -7.38 -13.78 -18.13
C LEU A 223 -7.08 -15.28 -18.07
N GLN A 224 -6.01 -15.69 -17.34
CA GLN A 224 -5.57 -17.08 -17.23
C GLN A 224 -6.12 -17.78 -15.99
#